data_e99f53802526b226bccc36c063de0051
#
_entry.id   e99f53802526b226bccc36c063de0051
#
_cell.length_a   1.000
_cell.length_b   1.000
_cell.length_c   1.000
_cell.angle_alpha   90.00
_cell.angle_beta   90.00
_cell.angle_gamma   90.00
#
_symmetry.space_group_name_H-M   'P 1'
#
loop_
_entity.id
_entity.type
_entity.pdbx_description
1 polymer ?
#
loop_
_entity_poly.entity_id
_entity_poly.type
_entity_poly.pdbx_seq_one_letter_code
_entity_poly.pdbx_strand_id
1 'polypeptide(L)'
;MDLTWLSALIVGAALGFCIGTRRSKPVVAAVDGDTKNQSSKGPLEIEKLADILDDFKMVLVVRNDLKMGKGKIAAQCSHATLGLYKKLVRRAPKALDCWEECAQPKVVVKIEDEDEMLELQERAKSLKLPTHITIDAGRTQIAPNSRTVMAILGPVEVVDEVTGGLKLL
;
A
#
# COMPACT_ATOMS: atom_id res chain seq x y z
N MET A 1 39.37 -22.04 41.91
CA MET A 1 38.30 -21.58 41.00
C MET A 1 38.80 -21.84 39.60
N ASP A 2 38.20 -22.81 38.94
CA ASP A 2 38.71 -23.36 37.70
C ASP A 2 38.55 -22.42 36.52
N LEU A 3 39.64 -22.08 35.88
CA LEU A 3 39.73 -21.19 34.72
C LEU A 3 38.93 -21.69 33.48
N THR A 4 38.50 -22.96 33.55
CA THR A 4 37.69 -23.63 32.51
C THR A 4 36.29 -23.06 32.34
N TRP A 5 35.67 -22.51 33.40
CA TRP A 5 34.34 -21.87 33.33
C TRP A 5 34.39 -20.55 32.59
N LEU A 6 35.47 -19.78 32.72
CA LEU A 6 35.62 -18.48 32.07
C LEU A 6 35.77 -18.66 30.55
N SER A 7 36.54 -19.70 30.15
CA SER A 7 36.71 -20.00 28.71
C SER A 7 35.45 -20.48 28.05
N ALA A 8 34.60 -21.27 28.75
CA ALA A 8 33.32 -21.74 28.23
C ALA A 8 32.32 -20.57 28.04
N LEU A 9 32.31 -19.59 28.97
CA LEU A 9 31.47 -18.39 28.85
C LEU A 9 31.89 -17.50 27.66
N ILE A 10 33.16 -17.31 27.45
CA ILE A 10 33.69 -16.48 26.34
C ILE A 10 33.37 -17.14 24.99
N VAL A 11 33.56 -18.45 24.87
CA VAL A 11 33.24 -19.21 23.65
C VAL A 11 31.72 -19.20 23.39
N GLY A 12 30.91 -19.37 24.43
CA GLY A 12 29.45 -19.30 24.32
C GLY A 12 28.96 -17.92 23.89
N ALA A 13 29.53 -16.85 24.46
CA ALA A 13 29.18 -15.47 24.06
C ALA A 13 29.63 -15.15 22.62
N ALA A 14 30.81 -15.60 22.21
CA ALA A 14 31.31 -15.40 20.84
C ALA A 14 30.48 -16.18 19.82
N LEU A 15 30.09 -17.42 20.10
CA LEU A 15 29.20 -18.22 19.25
C LEU A 15 27.79 -17.63 19.19
N GLY A 16 27.24 -17.20 20.33
CA GLY A 16 25.94 -16.55 20.40
C GLY A 16 25.91 -15.22 19.61
N PHE A 17 26.97 -14.44 19.69
CA PHE A 17 27.13 -13.21 18.92
C PHE A 17 27.23 -13.51 17.41
N CYS A 18 28.03 -14.49 16.99
CA CYS A 18 28.16 -14.88 15.58
C CYS A 18 26.89 -15.46 14.99
N ILE A 19 26.08 -16.19 15.79
CA ILE A 19 24.77 -16.72 15.36
C ILE A 19 23.74 -15.59 15.34
N GLY A 20 23.77 -14.70 16.33
CA GLY A 20 22.83 -13.55 16.43
C GLY A 20 23.04 -12.50 15.35
N THR A 21 24.28 -12.33 14.84
CA THR A 21 24.58 -11.40 13.75
C THR A 21 24.30 -11.95 12.36
N ARG A 22 24.02 -13.25 12.22
CA ARG A 22 23.40 -13.79 11.01
C ARG A 22 21.92 -13.39 10.97
N ARG A 23 21.68 -12.08 10.99
CA ARG A 23 20.39 -11.49 10.64
C ARG A 23 20.04 -12.02 9.27
N SER A 24 19.02 -12.84 9.20
CA SER A 24 18.37 -13.21 7.94
C SER A 24 18.16 -11.92 7.17
N LYS A 25 18.79 -11.81 5.99
CA LYS A 25 18.47 -10.72 5.06
C LYS A 25 16.96 -10.72 4.95
N PRO A 26 16.26 -9.57 5.15
CA PRO A 26 14.85 -9.52 4.86
C PRO A 26 14.72 -10.01 3.42
N VAL A 27 13.89 -11.03 3.21
CA VAL A 27 13.41 -11.40 1.89
C VAL A 27 12.59 -10.20 1.46
N VAL A 28 13.23 -9.24 0.80
CA VAL A 28 12.55 -8.22 0.04
C VAL A 28 11.89 -9.02 -1.07
N ALA A 29 10.61 -9.33 -0.87
CA ALA A 29 9.78 -9.76 -1.96
C ALA A 29 9.97 -8.70 -3.05
N ALA A 30 10.35 -9.17 -4.24
CA ALA A 30 10.44 -8.33 -5.42
C ALA A 30 9.06 -7.72 -5.65
N VAL A 31 8.91 -6.49 -5.18
CA VAL A 31 7.79 -5.62 -5.46
C VAL A 31 8.43 -4.42 -6.14
N ASP A 32 7.98 -4.18 -7.33
CA ASP A 32 8.18 -3.00 -8.15
C ASP A 32 9.29 -3.03 -9.20
N GLY A 33 8.84 -3.25 -10.42
CA GLY A 33 9.50 -2.76 -11.63
C GLY A 33 9.51 -1.22 -11.74
N ASP A 34 9.14 -0.47 -10.69
CA ASP A 34 9.02 1.00 -10.73
C ASP A 34 9.91 1.76 -9.73
N THR A 35 10.84 1.08 -9.03
CA THR A 35 11.61 1.69 -7.92
C THR A 35 12.85 2.47 -8.38
N LYS A 36 13.17 2.52 -9.67
CA LYS A 36 14.40 3.19 -10.15
C LYS A 36 14.23 4.67 -10.56
N ASN A 37 13.04 5.28 -10.43
CA ASN A 37 12.82 6.67 -10.87
C ASN A 37 12.05 7.56 -9.87
N GLN A 38 12.14 7.30 -8.55
CA GLN A 38 11.36 8.03 -7.53
C GLN A 38 12.09 9.20 -6.86
N SER A 39 13.32 9.54 -7.27
CA SER A 39 14.09 10.57 -6.54
C SER A 39 13.84 12.03 -6.97
N SER A 40 12.90 12.32 -7.89
CA SER A 40 12.69 13.70 -8.37
C SER A 40 11.24 14.08 -8.72
N LYS A 41 10.23 13.33 -8.28
CA LYS A 41 8.83 13.74 -8.52
C LYS A 41 8.38 14.72 -7.44
N GLY A 42 8.08 15.97 -7.82
CA GLY A 42 7.55 17.02 -6.95
C GLY A 42 6.22 16.65 -6.25
N PRO A 43 5.62 17.59 -5.47
CA PRO A 43 4.34 17.40 -4.81
C PRO A 43 3.24 16.93 -5.78
N LEU A 44 2.25 16.19 -5.26
CA LEU A 44 1.07 15.80 -6.03
C LEU A 44 0.07 16.96 -6.10
N GLU A 45 -0.75 17.01 -7.13
CA GLU A 45 -1.76 18.08 -7.28
C GLU A 45 -2.77 18.10 -6.12
N ILE A 46 -3.11 16.95 -5.53
CA ILE A 46 -4.01 16.90 -4.36
C ILE A 46 -3.47 17.66 -3.14
N GLU A 47 -2.16 17.88 -3.06
CA GLU A 47 -1.54 18.71 -2.01
C GLU A 47 -2.03 20.14 -2.05
N LYS A 48 -2.25 20.69 -3.25
CA LYS A 48 -2.80 22.03 -3.45
C LYS A 48 -4.31 22.06 -3.15
N LEU A 49 -5.01 20.97 -3.42
CA LEU A 49 -6.44 20.86 -3.09
C LEU A 49 -6.67 20.85 -1.59
N ALA A 50 -5.75 20.33 -0.82
CA ALA A 50 -5.80 20.36 0.65
C ALA A 50 -5.65 21.77 1.27
N ASP A 51 -5.30 22.78 0.48
CA ASP A 51 -5.33 24.17 0.93
C ASP A 51 -6.74 24.79 0.90
N ILE A 52 -7.70 24.15 0.22
CA ILE A 52 -9.06 24.68 -0.03
C ILE A 52 -10.19 23.69 0.25
N LEU A 53 -9.88 22.40 0.44
CA LEU A 53 -10.85 21.32 0.69
C LEU A 53 -10.36 20.51 1.89
N ASP A 54 -11.27 20.26 2.84
CA ASP A 54 -10.95 19.55 4.08
C ASP A 54 -11.42 18.10 4.07
N ASP A 55 -12.49 17.78 3.32
CA ASP A 55 -13.08 16.44 3.27
C ASP A 55 -12.35 15.53 2.30
N PHE A 56 -11.59 14.61 2.82
CA PHE A 56 -10.84 13.60 2.05
C PHE A 56 -11.30 12.18 2.39
N LYS A 57 -11.31 11.31 1.38
CA LYS A 57 -11.57 9.88 1.58
C LYS A 57 -10.66 9.00 0.74
N MET A 58 -10.53 7.75 1.18
CA MET A 58 -9.89 6.68 0.41
C MET A 58 -10.95 5.71 -0.10
N VAL A 59 -10.86 5.34 -1.38
CA VAL A 59 -11.67 4.27 -1.95
C VAL A 59 -10.75 3.10 -2.31
N LEU A 60 -11.16 1.90 -1.90
CA LEU A 60 -10.48 0.64 -2.17
C LEU A 60 -11.31 -0.14 -3.19
N VAL A 61 -10.79 -0.24 -4.40
CA VAL A 61 -11.45 -0.92 -5.53
C VAL A 61 -10.94 -2.34 -5.62
N VAL A 62 -11.80 -3.32 -5.35
CA VAL A 62 -11.46 -4.74 -5.26
C VAL A 62 -11.92 -5.48 -6.51
N ARG A 63 -11.04 -6.28 -7.11
CA ARG A 63 -11.38 -7.14 -8.26
C ARG A 63 -12.29 -8.30 -7.82
N ASN A 64 -13.48 -8.34 -8.40
CA ASN A 64 -14.51 -9.34 -8.08
C ASN A 64 -14.31 -10.68 -8.80
N ASP A 65 -13.72 -10.67 -9.99
CA ASP A 65 -13.43 -11.87 -10.81
C ASP A 65 -12.46 -12.83 -10.11
N LEU A 66 -11.56 -12.32 -9.29
CA LEU A 66 -10.56 -13.14 -8.57
C LEU A 66 -11.18 -13.98 -7.45
N LYS A 67 -12.43 -13.76 -7.08
CA LYS A 67 -13.18 -14.54 -6.05
C LYS A 67 -12.37 -14.75 -4.76
N MET A 68 -11.65 -13.72 -4.34
CA MET A 68 -10.81 -13.77 -3.13
C MET A 68 -11.68 -13.98 -1.88
N GLY A 69 -11.21 -14.82 -0.96
CA GLY A 69 -11.85 -14.98 0.35
C GLY A 69 -11.73 -13.71 1.21
N LYS A 70 -12.66 -13.51 2.16
CA LYS A 70 -12.75 -12.30 3.01
C LYS A 70 -11.41 -11.91 3.66
N GLY A 71 -10.66 -12.88 4.20
CA GLY A 71 -9.34 -12.63 4.79
C GLY A 71 -8.30 -12.15 3.77
N LYS A 72 -8.32 -12.70 2.53
CA LYS A 72 -7.46 -12.26 1.44
C LYS A 72 -7.80 -10.84 1.01
N ILE A 73 -9.10 -10.52 0.87
CA ILE A 73 -9.57 -9.17 0.55
C ILE A 73 -9.07 -8.17 1.60
N ALA A 74 -9.26 -8.46 2.88
CA ALA A 74 -8.81 -7.61 3.98
C ALA A 74 -7.30 -7.36 3.93
N ALA A 75 -6.49 -8.41 3.69
CA ALA A 75 -5.05 -8.28 3.55
C ALA A 75 -4.65 -7.42 2.35
N GLN A 76 -5.28 -7.62 1.18
CA GLN A 76 -4.97 -6.85 -0.03
C GLN A 76 -5.41 -5.39 0.10
N CYS A 77 -6.54 -5.10 0.74
CA CYS A 77 -6.97 -3.74 1.08
C CYS A 77 -5.97 -3.04 2.00
N SER A 78 -5.46 -3.76 3.01
CA SER A 78 -4.43 -3.24 3.92
C SER A 78 -3.12 -2.93 3.17
N HIS A 79 -2.71 -3.79 2.23
CA HIS A 79 -1.53 -3.53 1.39
C HIS A 79 -1.73 -2.33 0.48
N ALA A 80 -2.90 -2.18 -0.15
CA ALA A 80 -3.23 -1.06 -1.02
C ALA A 80 -3.22 0.26 -0.24
N THR A 81 -3.86 0.29 0.93
CA THR A 81 -3.86 1.44 1.85
C THR A 81 -2.45 1.84 2.23
N LEU A 82 -1.63 0.90 2.71
CA LEU A 82 -0.26 1.18 3.14
C LEU A 82 0.63 1.63 1.98
N GLY A 83 0.45 1.05 0.79
CA GLY A 83 1.19 1.43 -0.41
C GLY A 83 0.90 2.86 -0.83
N LEU A 84 -0.37 3.26 -0.85
CA LEU A 84 -0.78 4.63 -1.14
C LEU A 84 -0.31 5.60 -0.05
N TYR A 85 -0.50 5.26 1.22
CA TYR A 85 -0.05 6.05 2.38
C TYR A 85 1.45 6.41 2.28
N LYS A 86 2.31 5.42 2.05
CA LYS A 86 3.76 5.63 1.90
C LYS A 86 4.13 6.59 0.77
N LYS A 87 3.34 6.61 -0.29
CA LYS A 87 3.51 7.54 -1.41
C LYS A 87 3.13 8.96 -1.00
N LEU A 88 2.03 9.09 -0.24
CA LEU A 88 1.47 10.38 0.16
C LEU A 88 2.30 11.09 1.23
N VAL A 89 2.81 10.38 2.24
CA VAL A 89 3.70 10.93 3.29
C VAL A 89 4.81 11.83 2.72
N ARG A 90 5.32 11.50 1.53
CA ARG A 90 6.42 12.23 0.90
C ARG A 90 5.98 13.26 -0.12
N ARG A 91 4.77 13.12 -0.67
CA ARG A 91 4.37 13.86 -1.87
C ARG A 91 3.09 14.67 -1.72
N ALA A 92 2.33 14.43 -0.67
CA ALA A 92 1.10 15.13 -0.37
C ALA A 92 0.78 15.03 1.13
N PRO A 93 1.68 15.53 2.03
CA PRO A 93 1.50 15.42 3.47
C PRO A 93 0.24 16.13 3.97
N LYS A 94 -0.09 17.34 3.47
CA LYS A 94 -1.31 18.06 3.86
C LYS A 94 -2.59 17.31 3.49
N ALA A 95 -2.65 16.75 2.27
CA ALA A 95 -3.79 15.94 1.84
C ALA A 95 -3.93 14.68 2.69
N LEU A 96 -2.82 14.15 3.18
CA LEU A 96 -2.82 13.03 4.10
C LEU A 96 -3.32 13.44 5.48
N ASP A 97 -2.87 14.59 5.99
CA ASP A 97 -3.30 15.14 7.27
C ASP A 97 -4.83 15.41 7.26
N CYS A 98 -5.38 16.04 6.20
CA CYS A 98 -6.83 16.22 6.04
C CYS A 98 -7.58 14.88 6.11
N TRP A 99 -7.09 13.84 5.43
CA TRP A 99 -7.71 12.52 5.50
C TRP A 99 -7.61 11.89 6.89
N GLU A 100 -6.50 12.08 7.60
CA GLU A 100 -6.32 11.58 8.97
C GLU A 100 -7.24 12.30 9.96
N GLU A 101 -7.38 13.61 9.85
CA GLU A 101 -8.27 14.45 10.68
C GLU A 101 -9.75 14.10 10.48
N CYS A 102 -10.14 13.68 9.27
CA CYS A 102 -11.47 13.14 8.96
C CYS A 102 -11.72 11.72 9.50
N ALA A 103 -10.89 11.20 10.42
CA ALA A 103 -10.93 9.83 10.93
C ALA A 103 -10.66 8.75 9.87
N GLN A 104 -9.89 9.08 8.86
CA GLN A 104 -9.38 8.14 7.83
C GLN A 104 -10.48 7.36 7.10
N PRO A 105 -11.51 8.02 6.55
CA PRO A 105 -12.65 7.32 5.94
C PRO A 105 -12.20 6.46 4.76
N LYS A 106 -12.71 5.22 4.74
CA LYS A 106 -12.45 4.24 3.68
C LYS A 106 -13.75 3.64 3.18
N VAL A 107 -13.92 3.60 1.87
CA VAL A 107 -15.04 2.90 1.22
C VAL A 107 -14.47 1.77 0.37
N VAL A 108 -15.06 0.57 0.49
CA VAL A 108 -14.64 -0.60 -0.28
C VAL A 108 -15.69 -0.91 -1.32
N VAL A 109 -15.28 -0.85 -2.58
CA VAL A 109 -16.13 -1.10 -3.75
C VAL A 109 -15.54 -2.24 -4.58
N LYS A 110 -16.35 -2.81 -5.47
CA LYS A 110 -15.94 -3.86 -6.38
C LYS A 110 -15.91 -3.39 -7.82
N ILE A 111 -15.03 -4.02 -8.60
CA ILE A 111 -14.92 -3.89 -10.04
C ILE A 111 -14.83 -5.28 -10.65
N GLU A 112 -15.33 -5.46 -11.88
CA GLU A 112 -15.52 -6.82 -12.39
C GLU A 112 -14.23 -7.48 -12.84
N ASP A 113 -13.29 -6.75 -13.48
CA ASP A 113 -12.04 -7.32 -13.99
C ASP A 113 -10.83 -6.37 -13.94
N GLU A 114 -9.71 -6.78 -14.54
CA GLU A 114 -8.45 -6.03 -14.55
C GLU A 114 -8.51 -4.84 -15.51
N ASP A 115 -9.13 -5.02 -16.66
CA ASP A 115 -9.18 -3.99 -17.70
C ASP A 115 -10.01 -2.80 -17.21
N GLU A 116 -11.19 -3.06 -16.62
CA GLU A 116 -12.00 -2.04 -15.97
C GLU A 116 -11.23 -1.31 -14.85
N MET A 117 -10.43 -2.04 -14.05
CA MET A 117 -9.60 -1.44 -13.00
C MET A 117 -8.53 -0.51 -13.59
N LEU A 118 -7.91 -0.87 -14.70
CA LEU A 118 -6.91 -0.05 -15.36
C LEU A 118 -7.52 1.19 -16.02
N GLU A 119 -8.68 1.06 -16.65
CA GLU A 119 -9.44 2.21 -17.18
C GLU A 119 -9.82 3.19 -16.06
N LEU A 120 -10.31 2.65 -14.92
CA LEU A 120 -10.61 3.46 -13.75
C LEU A 120 -9.36 4.17 -13.21
N GLN A 121 -8.20 3.52 -13.25
CA GLN A 121 -6.92 4.13 -12.86
C GLN A 121 -6.55 5.29 -13.77
N GLU A 122 -6.69 5.14 -15.09
CA GLU A 122 -6.40 6.22 -16.05
C GLU A 122 -7.36 7.41 -15.85
N ARG A 123 -8.64 7.13 -15.56
CA ARG A 123 -9.62 8.18 -15.20
C ARG A 123 -9.20 8.90 -13.92
N ALA A 124 -8.80 8.18 -12.87
CA ALA A 124 -8.30 8.80 -11.64
C ALA A 124 -7.05 9.66 -11.89
N LYS A 125 -6.11 9.18 -12.72
CA LYS A 125 -4.92 9.93 -13.10
C LYS A 125 -5.23 11.19 -13.91
N SER A 126 -6.24 11.16 -14.77
CA SER A 126 -6.67 12.36 -15.54
C SER A 126 -7.15 13.47 -14.61
N LEU A 127 -7.80 13.12 -13.50
CA LEU A 127 -8.20 14.03 -12.42
C LEU A 127 -7.09 14.29 -11.40
N LYS A 128 -5.86 13.87 -11.69
CA LYS A 128 -4.67 14.04 -10.83
C LYS A 128 -4.77 13.36 -9.46
N LEU A 129 -5.69 12.41 -9.29
CA LEU A 129 -5.79 11.62 -8.08
C LEU A 129 -4.65 10.61 -7.97
N PRO A 130 -4.01 10.48 -6.81
CA PRO A 130 -3.02 9.46 -6.56
C PRO A 130 -3.68 8.08 -6.42
N THR A 131 -3.08 7.08 -7.03
CA THR A 131 -3.50 5.70 -6.96
C THR A 131 -2.36 4.79 -6.56
N HIS A 132 -2.70 3.64 -5.98
CA HIS A 132 -1.77 2.52 -5.77
C HIS A 132 -2.49 1.21 -6.03
N ILE A 133 -1.92 0.35 -6.89
CA ILE A 133 -2.44 -0.99 -7.14
C ILE A 133 -1.55 -2.01 -6.43
N THR A 134 -2.18 -2.90 -5.67
CA THR A 134 -1.49 -4.01 -5.02
C THR A 134 -1.38 -5.18 -5.98
N ILE A 135 -0.16 -5.68 -6.13
CA ILE A 135 0.16 -6.87 -6.94
C ILE A 135 0.40 -8.04 -5.98
N ASP A 136 -0.30 -9.14 -6.19
CA ASP A 136 -0.14 -10.34 -5.36
C ASP A 136 1.09 -11.16 -5.79
N ALA A 137 1.82 -11.65 -4.80
CA ALA A 137 3.00 -12.50 -5.04
C ALA A 137 2.63 -13.96 -5.42
N GLY A 138 1.33 -14.30 -5.45
CA GLY A 138 0.85 -15.64 -5.82
C GLY A 138 1.12 -16.73 -4.80
N ARG A 139 1.24 -16.37 -3.53
CA ARG A 139 1.57 -17.35 -2.46
C ARG A 139 0.36 -18.03 -1.84
N THR A 140 -0.87 -17.63 -2.20
CA THR A 140 -2.07 -18.08 -1.50
C THR A 140 -3.17 -18.59 -2.46
N GLN A 141 -4.06 -17.71 -2.95
CA GLN A 141 -5.31 -18.09 -3.61
C GLN A 141 -5.37 -17.77 -5.10
N ILE A 142 -4.56 -16.84 -5.58
CA ILE A 142 -4.63 -16.29 -6.93
C ILE A 142 -3.28 -16.38 -7.65
N ALA A 143 -3.30 -16.25 -8.97
CA ALA A 143 -2.09 -16.31 -9.78
C ALA A 143 -1.05 -15.24 -9.38
N PRO A 144 0.26 -15.55 -9.48
CA PRO A 144 1.31 -14.56 -9.26
C PRO A 144 1.14 -13.34 -10.16
N ASN A 145 1.50 -12.17 -9.64
CA ASN A 145 1.46 -10.89 -10.34
C ASN A 145 0.05 -10.38 -10.68
N SER A 146 -1.01 -10.99 -10.13
CA SER A 146 -2.37 -10.46 -10.27
C SER A 146 -2.50 -9.12 -9.56
N ARG A 147 -3.07 -8.12 -10.25
CA ARG A 147 -3.52 -6.87 -9.64
C ARG A 147 -4.81 -7.15 -8.89
N THR A 148 -4.89 -6.81 -7.61
CA THR A 148 -5.97 -7.27 -6.72
C THR A 148 -6.86 -6.16 -6.20
N VAL A 149 -6.26 -5.10 -5.69
CA VAL A 149 -6.95 -3.95 -5.10
C VAL A 149 -6.24 -2.68 -5.52
N MET A 150 -7.00 -1.69 -5.94
CA MET A 150 -6.51 -0.33 -6.16
C MET A 150 -7.01 0.59 -5.04
N ALA A 151 -6.11 1.37 -4.45
CA ALA A 151 -6.44 2.46 -3.56
C ALA A 151 -6.38 3.80 -4.30
N ILE A 152 -7.36 4.67 -4.05
CA ILE A 152 -7.46 6.04 -4.56
C ILE A 152 -7.69 6.94 -3.35
N LEU A 153 -7.02 8.09 -3.23
CA LEU A 153 -7.26 9.08 -2.18
C LEU A 153 -7.38 10.48 -2.78
N GLY A 154 -8.28 11.27 -2.27
CA GLY A 154 -8.47 12.66 -2.64
C GLY A 154 -9.71 13.28 -1.99
N PRO A 155 -10.06 14.52 -2.36
CA PRO A 155 -11.28 15.15 -1.94
C PRO A 155 -12.51 14.28 -2.31
N VAL A 156 -13.49 14.24 -1.41
CA VAL A 156 -14.66 13.37 -1.52
C VAL A 156 -15.33 13.51 -2.89
N GLU A 157 -15.59 14.73 -3.32
CA GLU A 157 -16.29 15.03 -4.58
C GLU A 157 -15.52 14.50 -5.80
N VAL A 158 -14.19 14.76 -5.85
CA VAL A 158 -13.34 14.34 -6.98
C VAL A 158 -13.20 12.82 -7.04
N VAL A 159 -13.10 12.16 -5.88
CA VAL A 159 -13.05 10.69 -5.81
C VAL A 159 -14.37 10.08 -6.25
N ASP A 160 -15.52 10.73 -5.92
CA ASP A 160 -16.84 10.26 -6.34
C ASP A 160 -17.08 10.39 -7.85
N GLU A 161 -16.51 11.38 -8.52
CA GLU A 161 -16.54 11.43 -9.98
C GLU A 161 -15.97 10.16 -10.63
N VAL A 162 -14.96 9.55 -9.99
CA VAL A 162 -14.32 8.32 -10.49
C VAL A 162 -15.07 7.08 -10.03
N THR A 163 -15.47 7.03 -8.76
CA THR A 163 -15.87 5.77 -8.10
C THR A 163 -17.35 5.69 -7.76
N GLY A 164 -18.11 6.79 -7.90
CA GLY A 164 -19.51 6.87 -7.45
C GLY A 164 -20.48 5.93 -8.17
N GLY A 165 -20.13 5.44 -9.37
CA GLY A 165 -20.92 4.43 -10.09
C GLY A 165 -20.63 2.98 -9.67
N LEU A 166 -19.61 2.72 -8.84
CA LEU A 166 -19.25 1.37 -8.43
C LEU A 166 -20.12 0.88 -7.26
N LYS A 167 -20.36 -0.42 -7.24
CA LYS A 167 -21.14 -1.06 -6.15
C LYS A 167 -20.23 -1.35 -4.95
N LEU A 168 -20.78 -1.23 -3.76
CA LEU A 168 -20.10 -1.71 -2.55
C LEU A 168 -19.76 -3.20 -2.65
N LEU A 169 -18.67 -3.58 -2.00
CA LEU A 169 -18.20 -4.96 -1.97
C LEU A 169 -19.06 -5.82 -1.07
#